data_b44f3881c9f1f9ecf80407d5ed228d50
#
_entry.id   b44f3881c9f1f9ecf80407d5ed228d50
#
_cell.length_a   1.000
_cell.length_b   1.000
_cell.length_c   1.000
_cell.angle_alpha   90.00
_cell.angle_beta   90.00
_cell.angle_gamma   90.00
#
_symmetry.space_group_name_H-M   'P 1'
#
loop_
_entity.id
_entity.type
_entity.pdbx_description
1 polymer ?
#
loop_
_entity_poly.entity_id
_entity_poly.type
_entity_poly.pdbx_seq_one_letter_code
_entity_poly.pdbx_strand_id
1 'polypeptide(L)'
;MDNMPTSTPEYSFAEEKTLYHSGFRYEGEYQNDIPEGFGRLYDAEGRLRYKGQWKAGDPHGFGTSFYENGSIKFQGEWSKGVSVFN
;
A
#
# COMPACT_ATOMS: atom_id res chain seq x y z
N MET A 1 -21.25 27.22 -0.15
CA MET A 1 -20.95 26.79 0.01
C MET A 1 -20.68 26.00 -0.08
N ASP A 2 -20.47 25.97 0.01
CA ASP A 2 -20.00 25.25 0.04
C ASP A 2 -19.66 24.40 0.22
N ASN A 3 -19.56 24.31 0.35
CA ASN A 3 -19.16 23.60 0.68
C ASN A 3 -18.76 22.70 0.72
N MET A 4 -18.54 22.64 0.78
CA MET A 4 -18.08 21.86 0.87
C MET A 4 -17.68 21.03 1.03
N PRO A 5 -17.55 20.92 1.14
CA PRO A 5 -17.09 20.04 1.35
C PRO A 5 -16.85 19.30 1.53
N THR A 6 -16.70 19.48 1.67
CA THR A 6 -16.37 18.91 2.02
C THR A 6 -16.26 18.04 2.25
N SER A 7 -16.18 17.96 2.29
CA SER A 7 -15.91 17.21 2.66
C SER A 7 -15.82 16.30 2.83
N THR A 8 -15.54 15.98 2.86
CA THR A 8 -15.32 15.08 3.09
C THR A 8 -14.82 14.53 3.49
N PRO A 9 -14.47 14.53 3.62
CA PRO A 9 -13.69 14.01 4.05
C PRO A 9 -13.46 13.29 4.84
N GLU A 10 -13.70 13.36 5.30
CA GLU A 10 -13.55 12.74 6.10
C GLU A 10 -13.26 11.51 5.81
N TYR A 11 -13.37 11.08 5.23
CA TYR A 11 -12.99 9.95 4.94
C TYR A 11 -12.01 9.99 4.07
N SER A 12 -11.64 10.47 3.96
CA SER A 12 -10.87 10.31 3.26
C SER A 12 -9.92 10.45 3.25
N PHE A 13 -9.65 10.86 3.52
CA PHE A 13 -8.88 10.30 3.15
C PHE A 13 -7.66 10.71 2.90
N ALA A 14 -6.84 9.92 2.96
CA ALA A 14 -5.46 10.15 2.64
C ALA A 14 -5.30 10.40 1.17
N GLU A 15 -4.34 11.19 0.79
CA GLU A 15 -4.00 11.38 -0.61
C GLU A 15 -3.32 10.14 -1.14
N GLU A 16 -3.38 9.97 -2.45
CA GLU A 16 -2.74 8.83 -3.11
C GLU A 16 -1.80 9.35 -4.19
N LYS A 17 -0.70 8.64 -4.38
CA LYS A 17 0.21 8.94 -5.46
C LYS A 17 1.06 7.73 -5.79
N THR A 18 1.82 7.86 -6.87
CA THR A 18 2.76 6.83 -7.29
C THR A 18 4.14 7.20 -6.82
N LEU A 19 4.79 6.28 -6.13
CA LEU A 19 6.15 6.46 -5.63
C LEU A 19 7.04 5.38 -6.23
N TYR A 20 8.29 5.72 -6.50
CA TYR A 20 9.25 4.79 -7.10
C TYR A 20 10.42 4.58 -6.16
N HIS A 21 10.89 3.35 -6.07
CA HIS A 21 12.05 3.04 -5.26
C HIS A 21 12.69 1.76 -5.78
N SER A 22 13.96 1.86 -6.19
CA SER A 22 14.74 0.69 -6.61
C SER A 22 14.03 -0.13 -7.69
N GLY A 23 13.37 0.55 -8.62
CA GLY A 23 12.66 -0.12 -9.70
C GLY A 23 11.26 -0.57 -9.35
N PHE A 24 10.91 -0.58 -8.08
CA PHE A 24 9.55 -0.90 -7.67
C PHE A 24 8.67 0.33 -7.73
N ARG A 25 7.39 0.11 -7.94
CA ARG A 25 6.42 1.20 -8.02
C ARG A 25 5.33 0.97 -6.97
N TYR A 26 5.15 1.98 -6.13
CA TYR A 26 4.09 1.97 -5.13
C TYR A 26 2.96 2.87 -5.61
N GLU A 27 1.72 2.40 -5.51
CA GLU A 27 0.55 3.20 -5.82
C GLU A 27 -0.42 3.12 -4.65
N GLY A 28 -0.68 4.27 -4.02
CA GLY A 28 -1.63 4.26 -2.93
C GLY A 28 -1.46 5.45 -2.01
N GLU A 29 -1.96 5.26 -0.81
CA GLU A 29 -1.95 6.31 0.21
C GLU A 29 -0.55 6.52 0.74
N TYR A 30 -0.26 7.76 1.14
CA TYR A 30 1.08 8.10 1.59
C TYR A 30 1.02 9.23 2.58
N GLN A 31 2.11 9.39 3.33
CA GLN A 31 2.30 10.51 4.21
C GLN A 31 3.76 10.90 4.11
N ASN A 32 4.03 12.19 3.76
CA ASN A 32 5.39 12.69 3.59
C ASN A 32 6.18 11.82 2.61
N ASP A 33 5.53 11.46 1.48
CA ASP A 33 6.13 10.65 0.41
C ASP A 33 6.53 9.26 0.86
N ILE A 34 5.91 8.76 1.92
CA ILE A 34 6.18 7.43 2.45
C ILE A 34 4.88 6.67 2.46
N PRO A 35 4.86 5.42 1.96
CA PRO A 35 3.62 4.64 2.01
C PRO A 35 3.03 4.56 3.41
N GLU A 36 1.75 4.86 3.49
CA GLU A 36 1.02 4.88 4.74
C GLU A 36 -0.45 4.66 4.44
N GLY A 37 -1.07 3.65 5.02
CA GLY A 37 -2.46 3.34 4.72
C GLY A 37 -2.55 2.21 3.72
N PHE A 38 -3.44 2.31 2.74
CA PHE A 38 -3.60 1.25 1.75
C PHE A 38 -2.82 1.54 0.49
N GLY A 39 -2.18 0.51 -0.06
CA GLY A 39 -1.45 0.70 -1.30
C GLY A 39 -1.04 -0.61 -1.94
N ARG A 40 -0.56 -0.52 -3.18
CA ARG A 40 -0.11 -1.64 -3.98
C ARG A 40 1.33 -1.43 -4.40
N LEU A 41 2.09 -2.52 -4.38
CA LEU A 41 3.49 -2.49 -4.79
C LEU A 41 3.67 -3.37 -6.02
N TYR A 42 4.30 -2.82 -7.04
CA TYR A 42 4.57 -3.51 -8.29
C TYR A 42 6.08 -3.61 -8.50
N ASP A 43 6.51 -4.73 -9.10
CA ASP A 43 7.92 -4.88 -9.39
C ASP A 43 8.30 -4.15 -10.70
N ALA A 44 9.55 -4.28 -11.10
CA ALA A 44 10.06 -3.55 -12.26
C ALA A 44 9.37 -3.95 -13.56
N GLU A 45 8.81 -5.14 -13.60
CA GLU A 45 8.07 -5.61 -14.77
C GLU A 45 6.58 -5.28 -14.71
N GLY A 46 6.16 -4.55 -13.66
CA GLY A 46 4.77 -4.16 -13.53
C GLY A 46 3.87 -5.21 -12.89
N ARG A 47 4.45 -6.23 -12.30
CA ARG A 47 3.66 -7.30 -11.69
C ARG A 47 3.33 -6.93 -10.24
N LEU A 48 2.07 -7.14 -9.85
CA LEU A 48 1.65 -6.84 -8.48
C LEU A 48 2.34 -7.80 -7.53
N ARG A 49 3.02 -7.27 -6.52
CA ARG A 49 3.76 -8.08 -5.57
C ARG A 49 3.18 -7.98 -4.16
N TYR A 50 2.48 -6.90 -3.84
CA TYR A 50 1.84 -6.74 -2.54
C TYR A 50 0.69 -5.77 -2.65
N LYS A 51 -0.40 -6.05 -1.95
CA LYS A 51 -1.49 -5.10 -1.78
C LYS A 51 -2.00 -5.20 -0.36
N GLY A 52 -2.25 -4.06 0.26
CA GLY A 52 -2.77 -4.08 1.62
C GLY A 52 -2.34 -2.84 2.38
N GLN A 53 -2.18 -3.03 3.67
CA GLN A 53 -1.91 -1.92 4.57
C GLN A 53 -0.42 -1.67 4.69
N TRP A 54 -0.07 -0.40 4.88
CA TRP A 54 1.31 0.07 4.99
C TRP A 54 1.43 0.97 6.20
N LYS A 55 2.60 0.98 6.78
CA LYS A 55 2.91 1.90 7.86
C LYS A 55 4.38 2.26 7.78
N ALA A 56 4.65 3.57 7.73
CA ALA A 56 6.02 4.08 7.73
C ALA A 56 6.87 3.43 6.64
N GLY A 57 6.29 3.16 5.48
CA GLY A 57 7.01 2.63 4.34
C GLY A 57 7.05 1.11 4.25
N ASP A 58 6.49 0.41 5.22
CA ASP A 58 6.53 -1.06 5.26
C ASP A 58 5.15 -1.67 5.24
N PRO A 59 4.99 -2.84 4.62
CA PRO A 59 3.77 -3.61 4.81
C PRO A 59 3.51 -3.83 6.29
N HIS A 60 2.29 -3.52 6.73
CA HIS A 60 1.97 -3.59 8.14
C HIS A 60 0.44 -3.69 8.28
N GLY A 61 -0.02 -4.61 9.10
CA GLY A 61 -1.44 -4.88 9.19
C GLY A 61 -1.81 -5.97 8.22
N PHE A 62 -2.99 -5.90 7.61
CA PHE A 62 -3.42 -6.97 6.70
C PHE A 62 -2.98 -6.68 5.28
N GLY A 63 -2.52 -7.71 4.60
CA GLY A 63 -2.14 -7.57 3.22
C GLY A 63 -1.85 -8.91 2.57
N THR A 64 -1.67 -8.87 1.26
CA THR A 64 -1.45 -10.06 0.44
C THR A 64 -0.21 -9.85 -0.41
N SER A 65 0.73 -10.80 -0.36
CA SER A 65 1.88 -10.77 -1.24
C SER A 65 1.70 -11.82 -2.33
N PHE A 66 2.37 -11.61 -3.45
CA PHE A 66 2.22 -12.43 -4.63
C PHE A 66 3.56 -12.88 -5.17
N TYR A 67 3.58 -14.09 -5.72
CA TYR A 67 4.69 -14.56 -6.51
C TYR A 67 4.70 -13.85 -7.86
N GLU A 68 5.81 -13.99 -8.58
CA GLU A 68 5.92 -13.36 -9.88
C GLU A 68 4.85 -13.84 -10.85
N ASN A 69 4.39 -15.07 -10.69
CA ASN A 69 3.37 -15.61 -11.59
C ASN A 69 1.95 -15.19 -11.23
N GLY A 70 1.81 -14.34 -10.20
CA GLY A 70 0.50 -13.81 -9.81
C GLY A 70 -0.24 -14.61 -8.75
N SER A 71 0.28 -15.77 -8.37
CA SER A 71 -0.39 -16.53 -7.32
C SER A 71 -0.07 -15.94 -5.96
N ILE A 72 -0.96 -16.16 -5.01
CA ILE A 72 -0.80 -15.62 -3.65
C ILE A 72 0.34 -16.33 -2.95
N LYS A 73 1.28 -15.55 -2.43
CA LYS A 73 2.37 -16.09 -1.63
C LYS A 73 1.97 -16.15 -0.17
N PHE A 74 1.41 -15.05 0.36
CA PHE A 74 0.99 -15.01 1.74
C PHE A 74 -0.13 -13.99 1.88
N GLN A 75 -1.15 -14.34 2.62
CA GLN A 75 -2.27 -13.45 2.90
C GLN A 75 -2.54 -13.47 4.38
N GLY A 76 -2.44 -12.31 5.02
CA GLY A 76 -2.63 -12.25 6.46
C GLY A 76 -1.99 -11.01 7.04
N GLU A 77 -1.48 -11.16 8.25
CA GLU A 77 -0.92 -10.04 8.98
C GLU A 77 0.56 -9.84 8.67
N TRP A 78 0.96 -8.57 8.68
CA TRP A 78 2.33 -8.14 8.43
C TRP A 78 2.78 -7.21 9.53
N SER A 79 4.05 -7.24 9.83
CA SER A 79 4.63 -6.32 10.78
C SER A 79 6.00 -5.91 10.27
N LYS A 80 6.15 -4.60 10.02
CA LYS A 80 7.43 -4.02 9.60
C LYS A 80 8.03 -4.73 8.40
N GLY A 81 7.17 -5.04 7.42
CA GLY A 81 7.62 -5.63 6.18
C GLY A 81 7.73 -7.14 6.19
N VAL A 82 7.42 -7.78 7.30
CA VAL A 82 7.57 -9.23 7.44
C VAL A 82 6.21 -9.85 7.70
N SER A 83 5.92 -10.96 7.01
CA SER A 83 4.67 -11.67 7.25
C SER A 83 4.69 -12.27 8.65
N VAL A 84 3.54 -12.18 9.33
CA VAL A 84 3.41 -12.68 10.70
C VAL A 84 2.56 -13.94 10.65
N PHE A 85 3.14 -15.05 11.08
CA PHE A 85 2.37 -16.29 11.17
C PHE A 85 2.94 -17.12 12.30
N ASN A 86 2.11 -17.99 12.82
CA ASN A 86 2.47 -18.82 13.95
C ASN A 86 2.93 -20.18 13.51
#